data_a454bb4450ecb92015fa55d6aced12a9
#
_entry.id   a454bb4450ecb92015fa55d6aced12a9
#
_cell.length_a   1.000
_cell.length_b   1.000
_cell.length_c   1.000
_cell.angle_alpha   90.00
_cell.angle_beta   90.00
_cell.angle_gamma   90.00
#
_symmetry.space_group_name_H-M   'P 1'
#
loop_
_entity.id
_entity.type
_entity.pdbx_description
1 polymer ?
#
loop_
_entity_poly.entity_id
_entity_poly.type
_entity_poly.pdbx_seq_one_letter_code
_entity_poly.pdbx_strand_id
1 'polypeptide(L)'
;MTSSSKLANGQASLIEVRDSKLHGLGVFACVDLPKGSVIERCFYLVIDDDDLQEINRLNDYLFTSPDVKSDYLCVLGCGMIYNHGSPPNAEWQIADGDNRFIEFTALADIKAGDEILHDYGNDYWDSRT
;
A
#
# COMPACT_ATOMS: atom_id res chain seq x y z
N MET A 1 12.31 18.47 -10.24
CA MET A 1 11.65 18.21 -11.46
C MET A 1 10.24 17.65 -11.21
N THR A 2 9.30 18.22 -11.84
CA THR A 2 7.91 17.99 -11.51
C THR A 2 7.16 17.09 -12.51
N SER A 3 7.76 16.80 -13.66
CA SER A 3 7.07 16.03 -14.68
C SER A 3 6.75 14.62 -14.23
N SER A 4 7.53 14.07 -13.26
CA SER A 4 7.27 12.72 -12.75
C SER A 4 5.95 12.61 -12.00
N SER A 5 5.39 13.72 -11.53
CA SER A 5 4.13 13.71 -10.82
C SER A 5 2.92 13.82 -11.73
N LYS A 6 3.12 13.88 -13.06
CA LYS A 6 2.02 13.98 -14.01
C LYS A 6 1.79 12.68 -14.73
N LEU A 7 0.52 12.34 -14.90
CA LEU A 7 0.11 11.19 -15.69
C LEU A 7 0.05 11.54 -17.17
N ALA A 8 0.01 10.51 -18.02
CA ALA A 8 0.00 10.68 -19.45
C ALA A 8 -1.15 11.55 -19.97
N ASN A 9 -2.28 11.57 -19.25
CA ASN A 9 -3.45 12.39 -19.62
C ASN A 9 -3.40 13.80 -19.02
N GLY A 10 -2.27 14.20 -18.44
CA GLY A 10 -2.10 15.53 -17.88
C GLY A 10 -2.52 15.70 -16.43
N GLN A 11 -3.07 14.67 -15.82
CA GLN A 11 -3.45 14.73 -14.42
C GLN A 11 -2.23 14.57 -13.52
N ALA A 12 -2.20 15.34 -12.43
CA ALA A 12 -1.14 15.20 -11.45
C ALA A 12 -1.32 13.90 -10.67
N SER A 13 -0.23 13.21 -10.41
CA SER A 13 -0.23 12.07 -9.50
C SER A 13 -0.40 12.56 -8.06
N LEU A 14 -1.16 11.83 -7.26
CA LEU A 14 -1.34 12.15 -5.84
C LEU A 14 -0.16 11.70 -5.00
N ILE A 15 0.58 10.70 -5.46
CA ILE A 15 1.63 10.04 -4.68
C ILE A 15 2.85 9.77 -5.55
N GLU A 16 3.99 9.57 -4.89
CA GLU A 16 5.23 9.18 -5.56
C GLU A 16 6.04 8.25 -4.67
N VAL A 17 6.89 7.44 -5.29
CA VAL A 17 7.83 6.57 -4.59
C VAL A 17 9.13 7.30 -4.43
N ARG A 18 9.67 7.31 -3.22
CA ARG A 18 10.96 7.92 -2.90
C ARG A 18 11.69 7.08 -1.85
N ASP A 19 12.96 7.36 -1.66
CA ASP A 19 13.70 6.77 -0.55
C ASP A 19 13.05 7.18 0.77
N SER A 20 12.85 6.21 1.65
CA SER A 20 12.26 6.43 2.96
C SER A 20 13.36 6.45 4.02
N LYS A 21 13.20 7.32 5.01
CA LYS A 21 14.07 7.31 6.18
C LYS A 21 13.80 6.13 7.10
N LEU A 22 12.65 5.49 6.92
CA LEU A 22 12.24 4.37 7.76
C LEU A 22 12.77 3.05 7.23
N HIS A 23 12.58 2.79 5.93
CA HIS A 23 12.96 1.52 5.36
C HIS A 23 12.89 1.60 3.83
N GLY A 24 14.03 1.45 3.16
CA GLY A 24 14.13 1.35 1.72
C GLY A 24 13.33 2.40 0.97
N LEU A 25 12.44 1.96 0.09
CA LEU A 25 11.51 2.83 -0.61
C LEU A 25 10.26 3.06 0.22
N GLY A 26 9.60 4.17 0.01
CA GLY A 26 8.33 4.49 0.61
C GLY A 26 7.45 5.26 -0.35
N VAL A 27 6.20 5.45 0.02
CA VAL A 27 5.22 6.20 -0.77
C VAL A 27 4.94 7.51 -0.06
N PHE A 28 5.02 8.60 -0.80
CA PHE A 28 4.90 9.95 -0.26
C PHE A 28 3.78 10.70 -0.96
N ALA A 29 3.09 11.56 -0.22
CA ALA A 29 2.06 12.43 -0.79
C ALA A 29 2.71 13.54 -1.62
N CYS A 30 2.20 13.76 -2.83
CA CYS A 30 2.61 14.88 -3.68
C CYS A 30 1.76 16.12 -3.43
N VAL A 31 0.57 15.93 -2.87
CA VAL A 31 -0.39 16.99 -2.56
C VAL A 31 -0.97 16.72 -1.17
N ASP A 32 -1.65 17.69 -0.62
CA ASP A 32 -2.38 17.49 0.64
C ASP A 32 -3.53 16.53 0.39
N LEU A 33 -3.63 15.51 1.26
CA LEU A 33 -4.67 14.48 1.17
C LEU A 33 -5.56 14.58 2.42
N PRO A 34 -6.79 15.06 2.27
CA PRO A 34 -7.68 15.17 3.42
C PRO A 34 -8.05 13.81 3.99
N LYS A 35 -8.32 13.77 5.28
CA LYS A 35 -8.85 12.57 5.94
C LYS A 35 -10.05 12.04 5.16
N GLY A 36 -10.07 10.74 4.93
CA GLY A 36 -11.15 10.05 4.22
C GLY A 36 -11.02 10.00 2.71
N SER A 37 -10.03 10.71 2.14
CA SER A 37 -9.85 10.69 0.69
C SER A 37 -9.22 9.37 0.25
N VAL A 38 -9.56 8.95 -0.98
CA VAL A 38 -8.94 7.79 -1.59
C VAL A 38 -7.56 8.20 -2.10
N ILE A 39 -6.54 7.49 -1.64
CA ILE A 39 -5.15 7.76 -2.01
C ILE A 39 -4.80 7.03 -3.29
N GLU A 40 -5.13 5.73 -3.35
CA GLU A 40 -4.78 4.89 -4.48
C GLU A 40 -5.72 3.70 -4.53
N ARG A 41 -6.06 3.28 -5.74
CA ARG A 41 -6.71 1.99 -6.01
C ARG A 41 -5.71 1.09 -6.67
N CYS A 42 -5.56 -0.11 -6.14
CA CYS A 42 -4.61 -1.07 -6.66
C CYS A 42 -5.32 -2.36 -7.02
N PHE A 43 -5.08 -2.86 -8.23
CA PHE A 43 -5.43 -4.23 -8.55
C PHE A 43 -4.58 -5.18 -7.70
N TYR A 44 -5.07 -6.37 -7.46
CA TYR A 44 -4.28 -7.40 -6.80
C TYR A 44 -4.49 -8.76 -7.46
N LEU A 45 -3.50 -9.62 -7.26
CA LEU A 45 -3.56 -11.02 -7.66
C LEU A 45 -3.61 -11.87 -6.41
N VAL A 46 -4.46 -12.90 -6.42
CA VAL A 46 -4.54 -13.83 -5.30
C VAL A 46 -3.51 -14.93 -5.52
N ILE A 47 -2.68 -15.16 -4.50
CA ILE A 47 -1.66 -16.19 -4.51
C ILE A 47 -1.92 -17.10 -3.31
N ASP A 48 -2.09 -18.40 -3.53
CA ASP A 48 -2.30 -19.33 -2.42
C ASP A 48 -0.95 -19.85 -1.89
N ASP A 49 -1.01 -20.55 -0.77
CA ASP A 49 0.20 -21.09 -0.13
C ASP A 49 0.98 -22.03 -1.05
N ASP A 50 0.28 -22.75 -1.92
CA ASP A 50 0.92 -23.72 -2.80
C ASP A 50 1.76 -23.03 -3.87
N ASP A 51 1.47 -21.77 -4.19
CA ASP A 51 2.26 -20.99 -5.13
C ASP A 51 3.58 -20.51 -4.51
N LEU A 52 3.63 -20.42 -3.17
CA LEU A 52 4.79 -19.91 -2.44
C LEU A 52 5.57 -21.10 -1.87
N GLN A 53 6.48 -21.64 -2.66
CA GLN A 53 7.17 -22.88 -2.28
C GLN A 53 8.25 -22.69 -1.22
N GLU A 54 8.80 -21.48 -1.11
CA GLU A 54 9.84 -21.18 -0.14
C GLU A 54 9.72 -19.76 0.33
N ILE A 55 10.31 -19.48 1.49
CA ILE A 55 10.40 -18.12 2.00
C ILE A 55 11.32 -17.33 1.07
N ASN A 56 10.83 -16.20 0.60
CA ASN A 56 11.60 -15.32 -0.27
C ASN A 56 11.24 -13.87 0.04
N ARG A 57 11.93 -12.94 -0.62
CA ARG A 57 11.69 -11.51 -0.35
C ARG A 57 10.27 -11.06 -0.64
N LEU A 58 9.63 -11.67 -1.60
CA LEU A 58 8.27 -11.29 -1.96
C LEU A 58 7.30 -11.52 -0.80
N ASN A 59 7.54 -12.54 0.02
CA ASN A 59 6.68 -12.83 1.16
C ASN A 59 6.53 -11.64 2.11
N ASP A 60 7.56 -10.81 2.22
CA ASP A 60 7.53 -9.66 3.11
C ASP A 60 6.58 -8.56 2.63
N TYR A 61 6.23 -8.58 1.36
CA TYR A 61 5.40 -7.54 0.75
C TYR A 61 3.96 -7.97 0.50
N LEU A 62 3.67 -9.26 0.58
CA LEU A 62 2.32 -9.76 0.31
C LEU A 62 1.39 -9.43 1.45
N PHE A 63 0.14 -9.13 1.10
CA PHE A 63 -0.91 -8.88 2.07
C PHE A 63 -1.62 -10.20 2.37
N THR A 64 -2.06 -10.37 3.61
CA THR A 64 -2.88 -11.54 3.96
C THR A 64 -4.32 -11.28 3.51
N SER A 65 -4.93 -12.28 2.87
CA SER A 65 -6.31 -12.17 2.46
C SER A 65 -7.23 -12.08 3.69
N PRO A 66 -8.15 -11.11 3.73
CA PRO A 66 -9.10 -11.04 4.84
C PRO A 66 -10.16 -12.14 4.80
N ASP A 67 -10.36 -12.79 3.65
CA ASP A 67 -11.41 -13.78 3.45
C ASP A 67 -10.92 -15.21 3.62
N VAL A 68 -9.70 -15.50 3.14
CA VAL A 68 -9.12 -16.84 3.18
C VAL A 68 -7.69 -16.74 3.71
N LYS A 69 -7.46 -17.25 4.91
CA LYS A 69 -6.17 -17.09 5.60
C LYS A 69 -4.99 -17.70 4.88
N SER A 70 -5.20 -18.72 4.07
CA SER A 70 -4.12 -19.36 3.32
C SER A 70 -3.77 -18.63 2.04
N ASP A 71 -4.55 -17.60 1.68
CA ASP A 71 -4.29 -16.83 0.48
C ASP A 71 -3.56 -15.54 0.81
N TYR A 72 -2.75 -15.09 -0.14
CA TYR A 72 -2.04 -13.82 -0.07
C TYR A 72 -2.47 -12.94 -1.22
N LEU A 73 -2.37 -11.64 -1.03
CA LEU A 73 -2.68 -10.66 -2.07
C LEU A 73 -1.40 -10.03 -2.55
N CYS A 74 -1.11 -10.21 -3.84
CA CYS A 74 -0.02 -9.51 -4.50
C CYS A 74 -0.60 -8.21 -5.06
N VAL A 75 -0.34 -7.10 -4.36
CA VAL A 75 -0.97 -5.81 -4.65
C VAL A 75 -0.09 -5.03 -5.61
N LEU A 76 -0.66 -4.61 -6.73
CA LEU A 76 0.06 -3.92 -7.79
C LEU A 76 0.11 -2.40 -7.54
N GLY A 77 0.76 -1.68 -8.44
CA GLY A 77 0.96 -0.24 -8.25
C GLY A 77 1.93 0.01 -7.11
N CYS A 78 1.63 0.98 -6.26
CA CYS A 78 2.45 1.29 -5.09
C CYS A 78 2.06 0.47 -3.86
N GLY A 79 1.06 -0.41 -3.99
CA GLY A 79 0.43 -1.07 -2.84
C GLY A 79 1.38 -1.81 -1.91
N MET A 80 2.40 -2.49 -2.46
CA MET A 80 3.36 -3.24 -1.65
C MET A 80 4.58 -2.42 -1.24
N ILE A 81 4.61 -1.13 -1.55
CA ILE A 81 5.75 -0.25 -1.23
C ILE A 81 5.49 0.59 0.02
N TYR A 82 4.22 0.78 0.40
CA TYR A 82 3.89 1.54 1.60
C TYR A 82 4.55 0.94 2.83
N ASN A 83 5.17 1.77 3.63
CA ASN A 83 5.80 1.33 4.88
C ASN A 83 4.80 1.31 6.03
N HIS A 84 5.20 0.61 7.10
CA HIS A 84 4.42 0.56 8.34
C HIS A 84 4.67 1.80 9.18
N GLY A 85 3.64 2.29 9.82
CA GLY A 85 3.73 3.35 10.82
C GLY A 85 2.73 3.14 11.93
N SER A 86 3.11 3.56 13.13
CA SER A 86 2.25 3.48 14.30
C SER A 86 2.36 4.79 15.07
N PRO A 87 1.31 5.65 15.03
CA PRO A 87 0.02 5.41 14.38
C PRO A 87 0.12 5.51 12.85
N PRO A 88 -0.68 4.75 12.11
CA PRO A 88 -0.74 4.89 10.67
C PRO A 88 -1.52 6.13 10.26
N ASN A 89 -1.26 6.62 9.04
CA ASN A 89 -2.06 7.71 8.47
C ASN A 89 -2.92 7.25 7.29
N ALA A 90 -2.87 5.95 6.98
CA ALA A 90 -3.64 5.37 5.89
C ALA A 90 -4.07 3.96 6.26
N GLU A 91 -5.11 3.47 5.60
CA GLU A 91 -5.56 2.09 5.71
C GLU A 91 -5.94 1.57 4.34
N TRP A 92 -6.02 0.24 4.21
CA TRP A 92 -6.47 -0.37 2.97
C TRP A 92 -7.68 -1.26 3.24
N GLN A 93 -8.50 -1.41 2.22
CA GLN A 93 -9.64 -2.32 2.24
C GLN A 93 -9.95 -2.77 0.83
N ILE A 94 -10.62 -3.92 0.72
CA ILE A 94 -11.12 -4.38 -0.57
C ILE A 94 -12.27 -3.47 -0.97
N ALA A 95 -12.23 -2.96 -2.19
CA ALA A 95 -13.25 -2.03 -2.68
C ALA A 95 -14.62 -2.71 -2.74
N ASP A 96 -15.65 -2.00 -2.31
CA ASP A 96 -17.02 -2.52 -2.31
C ASP A 96 -17.44 -2.96 -3.70
N GLY A 97 -18.00 -4.15 -3.78
CA GLY A 97 -18.56 -4.68 -5.01
C GLY A 97 -17.53 -5.07 -6.07
N ASP A 98 -16.25 -4.98 -5.77
CA ASP A 98 -15.21 -5.37 -6.73
C ASP A 98 -14.05 -6.01 -6.01
N ASN A 99 -13.93 -7.34 -6.16
CA ASN A 99 -12.91 -8.13 -5.47
C ASN A 99 -11.55 -8.11 -6.14
N ARG A 100 -11.32 -7.22 -7.11
CA ARG A 100 -10.05 -7.13 -7.81
C ARG A 100 -9.24 -5.91 -7.40
N PHE A 101 -9.84 -5.01 -6.60
CA PHE A 101 -9.19 -3.78 -6.16
C PHE A 101 -9.10 -3.71 -4.65
N ILE A 102 -8.02 -3.14 -4.17
CA ILE A 102 -8.00 -2.57 -2.83
C ILE A 102 -7.87 -1.06 -2.93
N GLU A 103 -8.38 -0.36 -1.94
CA GLU A 103 -8.26 1.09 -1.84
C GLU A 103 -7.45 1.45 -0.62
N PHE A 104 -6.49 2.34 -0.79
CA PHE A 104 -5.81 3.00 0.31
C PHE A 104 -6.51 4.33 0.55
N THR A 105 -6.94 4.58 1.79
CA THR A 105 -7.62 5.81 2.17
C THR A 105 -6.89 6.48 3.33
N ALA A 106 -6.99 7.80 3.39
CA ALA A 106 -6.33 8.58 4.44
C ALA A 106 -7.12 8.48 5.75
N LEU A 107 -6.44 8.08 6.83
CA LEU A 107 -7.00 8.04 8.19
C LEU A 107 -6.95 9.39 8.87
N ALA A 108 -6.11 10.28 8.38
CA ALA A 108 -5.92 11.62 8.90
C ALA A 108 -5.52 12.53 7.73
N ASP A 109 -5.48 13.83 7.97
CA ASP A 109 -4.96 14.75 6.96
C ASP A 109 -3.48 14.45 6.74
N ILE A 110 -3.08 14.25 5.49
CA ILE A 110 -1.70 13.99 5.10
C ILE A 110 -1.22 15.18 4.27
N LYS A 111 -0.10 15.75 4.65
CA LYS A 111 0.46 16.91 3.96
C LYS A 111 1.35 16.49 2.80
N ALA A 112 1.39 17.31 1.76
CA ALA A 112 2.34 17.10 0.67
C ALA A 112 3.75 16.95 1.25
N GLY A 113 4.45 15.91 0.81
CA GLY A 113 5.79 15.59 1.30
C GLY A 113 5.85 14.58 2.44
N ASP A 114 4.72 14.30 3.08
CA ASP A 114 4.68 13.31 4.17
C ASP A 114 4.67 11.90 3.60
N GLU A 115 5.31 11.00 4.32
CA GLU A 115 5.26 9.58 3.97
C GLU A 115 3.90 9.00 4.38
N ILE A 116 3.36 8.14 3.51
CA ILE A 116 2.09 7.46 3.74
C ILE A 116 2.40 6.11 4.37
N LEU A 117 1.80 5.86 5.54
CA LEU A 117 2.12 4.70 6.37
C LEU A 117 0.82 3.97 6.72
N HIS A 118 0.85 2.64 6.65
CA HIS A 118 -0.29 1.85 7.10
C HIS A 118 0.16 0.84 8.15
N ASP A 119 -0.81 0.20 8.80
CA ASP A 119 -0.51 -0.82 9.80
C ASP A 119 -0.44 -2.18 9.11
N TYR A 120 0.71 -2.85 9.20
CA TYR A 120 0.91 -4.16 8.60
C TYR A 120 0.08 -5.26 9.29
N GLY A 121 -0.38 -5.00 10.51
CA GLY A 121 -1.17 -5.95 11.27
C GLY A 121 -0.31 -6.87 12.13
N ASN A 122 -0.96 -7.52 13.08
CA ASN A 122 -0.29 -8.39 14.05
C ASN A 122 0.32 -9.62 13.38
N ASP A 123 -0.35 -10.18 12.39
CA ASP A 123 0.13 -11.38 11.70
C ASP A 123 1.48 -11.16 11.04
N TYR A 124 1.70 -9.97 10.49
CA TYR A 124 2.98 -9.62 9.89
C TYR A 124 4.11 -9.71 10.92
N TRP A 125 3.91 -9.06 12.08
CA TRP A 125 4.94 -9.00 13.11
C TRP A 125 5.16 -10.35 13.78
N ASP A 126 4.09 -11.11 14.01
CA ASP A 126 4.19 -12.44 14.62
C ASP A 126 5.03 -13.38 13.77
N SER A 127 4.89 -13.32 12.47
CA SER A 127 5.63 -14.20 11.58
C SER A 127 7.12 -13.85 11.47
N ARG A 128 7.53 -12.66 11.95
CA ARG A 128 8.91 -12.18 11.88
C ARG A 128 9.64 -12.18 13.21
N THR A 129 8.95 -12.56 14.26
CA THR A 129 9.56 -12.74 15.55
C THR A 129 9.90 -14.20 15.79
#